data_f9e7499c67363b379b71da7a2bd91b28
#
_entry.id   f9e7499c67363b379b71da7a2bd91b28
#
_cell.length_a   1.000
_cell.length_b   1.000
_cell.length_c   1.000
_cell.angle_alpha   90.00
_cell.angle_beta   90.00
_cell.angle_gamma   90.00
#
_symmetry.space_group_name_H-M   'P 1'
#
loop_
_entity.id
_entity.type
_entity.pdbx_description
1 polymer ?
#
loop_
_entity_poly.entity_id
_entity_poly.type
_entity_poly.pdbx_seq_one_letter_code
_entity_poly.pdbx_strand_id
1 'polypeptide(L)'
;MKRIIRLTEQDLTGLLKGIVDLALGGTANNKKDVTSKDEKETTSTDEKKTTSTDDKKSDTPNYNGDTGKVFLKGNFDSTQKANIELMIKYMNKSGIKDPLTQIGVLSVISKESNFRPKSEVSYANTSNSRIRKIFGSRVSKYSDSEMDSLKKNPERFFNVVYAKTVGNQGGGDGWKYRGRGFNQLTGKKNYEKYGNMIGRNLVGNPDLANDPTVAAEIAVAFFTKGKPGNAFPKFKNKTEAAAHFADINSGGGASRHRADAIAAVDKFDIKDIT
;
A
#
# COMPACT_ATOMS: atom_id res chain seq x y z
N MET A 1 14.30 -19.05 2.31
CA MET A 1 12.85 -19.17 2.65
C MET A 1 12.09 -18.01 2.01
N LYS A 2 11.26 -18.26 0.99
CA LYS A 2 10.46 -17.20 0.32
C LYS A 2 9.33 -16.80 1.26
N ARG A 3 9.38 -15.60 1.84
CA ARG A 3 8.27 -15.03 2.62
C ARG A 3 7.23 -14.50 1.66
N ILE A 4 6.09 -15.17 1.58
CA ILE A 4 4.89 -14.63 0.95
C ILE A 4 4.27 -13.66 1.97
N ILE A 5 4.24 -12.36 1.64
CA ILE A 5 3.59 -11.33 2.45
C ILE A 5 2.09 -11.49 2.24
N ARG A 6 1.35 -11.65 3.32
CA ARG A 6 -0.09 -11.92 3.33
C ARG A 6 -0.79 -10.79 4.05
N LEU A 7 -1.80 -10.24 3.42
CA LEU A 7 -2.75 -9.35 4.07
C LEU A 7 -3.39 -10.06 5.26
N THR A 8 -3.37 -9.46 6.44
CA THR A 8 -4.06 -9.94 7.63
C THR A 8 -5.54 -9.57 7.56
N GLU A 9 -6.39 -10.15 8.41
CA GLU A 9 -7.81 -9.76 8.50
C GLU A 9 -7.97 -8.27 8.87
N GLN A 10 -7.05 -7.73 9.66
CA GLN A 10 -6.99 -6.29 9.95
C GLN A 10 -6.63 -5.48 8.70
N ASP A 11 -5.75 -5.99 7.85
CA ASP A 11 -5.37 -5.35 6.58
C ASP A 11 -6.56 -5.33 5.61
N LEU A 12 -7.35 -6.41 5.57
CA LEU A 12 -8.57 -6.51 4.77
C LEU A 12 -9.72 -5.72 5.38
N THR A 13 -9.84 -5.65 6.71
CA THR A 13 -10.85 -4.85 7.40
C THR A 13 -10.55 -3.37 7.26
N GLY A 14 -9.29 -2.95 7.30
CA GLY A 14 -8.86 -1.59 7.01
C GLY A 14 -9.15 -1.20 5.55
N LEU A 15 -8.89 -2.10 4.61
CA LEU A 15 -9.25 -1.93 3.18
C LEU A 15 -10.77 -1.84 2.99
N LEU A 16 -11.54 -2.68 3.68
CA LEU A 16 -13.02 -2.68 3.64
C LEU A 16 -13.60 -1.43 4.30
N LYS A 17 -13.05 -0.98 5.44
CA LYS A 17 -13.52 0.23 6.13
C LYS A 17 -13.27 1.48 5.28
N GLY A 18 -12.10 1.61 4.67
CA GLY A 18 -11.81 2.70 3.73
C GLY A 18 -12.72 2.70 2.49
N ILE A 19 -13.20 1.52 2.06
CA ILE A 19 -14.13 1.38 0.92
C ILE A 19 -15.57 1.67 1.34
N VAL A 20 -15.99 1.29 2.55
CA VAL A 20 -17.33 1.57 3.09
C VAL A 20 -17.49 3.06 3.38
N ASP A 21 -16.49 3.71 3.95
CA ASP A 21 -16.52 5.17 4.21
C ASP A 21 -16.56 5.99 2.91
N LEU A 22 -16.01 5.46 1.80
CA LEU A 22 -16.13 6.11 0.47
C LEU A 22 -17.47 5.83 -0.22
N ALA A 23 -18.13 4.70 0.07
CA ALA A 23 -19.39 4.30 -0.55
C ALA A 23 -20.63 4.90 0.13
N LEU A 24 -20.49 5.29 1.40
CA LEU A 24 -21.55 5.90 2.20
C LEU A 24 -21.41 7.43 2.27
N GLY A 25 -21.07 8.10 1.18
CA GLY A 25 -21.00 9.55 1.00
C GLY A 25 -21.25 10.32 2.29
N GLY A 26 -20.17 10.71 3.00
CA GLY A 26 -20.26 11.43 4.25
C GLY A 26 -21.08 12.71 4.10
N THR A 27 -22.31 12.69 4.54
CA THR A 27 -23.11 13.89 4.77
C THR A 27 -22.59 14.55 6.04
N ALA A 28 -21.84 15.63 5.85
CA ALA A 28 -21.50 16.55 6.91
C ALA A 28 -22.78 17.20 7.45
N ASN A 29 -23.18 16.85 8.63
CA ASN A 29 -24.15 17.61 9.40
C ASN A 29 -23.42 18.65 10.25
N ASN A 30 -23.46 19.88 9.74
CA ASN A 30 -23.24 21.10 10.53
C ASN A 30 -24.34 21.25 11.56
N LYS A 31 -24.02 21.19 12.84
CA LYS A 31 -24.78 21.87 13.87
C LYS A 31 -23.85 22.79 14.65
N LYS A 32 -24.06 24.09 14.36
CA LYS A 32 -23.68 25.19 15.25
C LYS A 32 -24.45 25.04 16.54
N ASP A 33 -23.77 25.20 17.69
CA ASP A 33 -24.39 25.88 18.81
C ASP A 33 -23.36 26.80 19.50
N VAL A 34 -23.84 28.02 19.70
CA VAL A 34 -23.16 29.20 20.21
C VAL A 34 -23.54 29.36 21.70
N THR A 35 -22.57 29.62 22.55
CA THR A 35 -22.63 30.53 23.71
C THR A 35 -21.27 30.47 24.41
N SER A 36 -20.49 31.49 24.33
CA SER A 36 -20.30 32.77 25.02
C SER A 36 -19.82 32.66 26.47
N LYS A 37 -18.74 33.44 26.70
CA LYS A 37 -18.29 34.22 27.87
C LYS A 37 -17.23 33.55 28.75
N ASP A 38 -16.20 34.19 28.99
CA ASP A 38 -15.58 35.45 29.36
C ASP A 38 -14.33 35.22 30.24
N GLU A 39 -13.28 35.95 29.92
CA GLU A 39 -12.33 36.69 30.78
C GLU A 39 -11.49 35.92 31.84
N LYS A 40 -10.19 36.03 31.94
CA LYS A 40 -9.34 37.20 32.24
C LYS A 40 -7.89 36.77 32.45
N GLU A 41 -6.97 37.40 31.77
CA GLU A 41 -5.71 38.02 32.15
C GLU A 41 -5.05 37.65 33.52
N THR A 42 -3.74 37.32 33.50
CA THR A 42 -2.62 38.16 34.00
C THR A 42 -1.27 37.42 33.99
N THR A 43 -0.33 37.99 33.29
CA THR A 43 1.07 38.39 33.60
C THR A 43 1.93 37.58 34.58
N SER A 44 3.10 37.27 34.16
CA SER A 44 4.45 37.82 34.36
C SER A 44 5.51 36.80 34.82
N THR A 45 6.62 36.80 34.07
CA THR A 45 8.05 36.85 34.46
C THR A 45 8.53 35.79 35.48
N ASP A 46 9.56 35.00 35.20
CA ASP A 46 10.97 35.35 35.19
C ASP A 46 11.88 34.13 34.84
N GLU A 47 13.04 34.49 34.39
CA GLU A 47 14.16 33.69 33.91
C GLU A 47 14.68 32.65 34.91
N LYS A 48 15.17 31.49 34.39
CA LYS A 48 16.52 31.03 34.78
C LYS A 48 17.11 30.06 33.79
N LYS A 49 18.19 30.48 33.21
CA LYS A 49 19.21 29.84 32.40
C LYS A 49 19.88 28.69 33.15
N THR A 50 19.94 27.48 32.56
CA THR A 50 21.08 26.59 32.69
C THR A 50 21.31 25.81 31.41
N THR A 51 22.50 25.99 30.89
CA THR A 51 23.18 25.33 29.80
C THR A 51 23.45 23.87 30.12
N SER A 52 23.14 22.98 29.19
CA SER A 52 23.93 21.75 28.97
C SER A 52 23.79 21.35 27.50
N THR A 53 24.89 21.45 26.83
CA THR A 53 25.21 21.04 25.48
C THR A 53 25.18 19.52 25.38
N ASP A 54 24.41 19.02 24.40
CA ASP A 54 24.77 17.86 23.60
C ASP A 54 24.05 17.96 22.26
N ASP A 55 24.68 18.73 21.36
CA ASP A 55 24.35 18.81 19.96
C ASP A 55 24.74 17.50 19.26
N LYS A 56 23.85 16.53 19.22
CA LYS A 56 23.84 15.57 18.13
C LYS A 56 23.24 16.23 16.89
N LYS A 57 24.14 16.81 16.11
CA LYS A 57 23.90 17.32 14.77
C LYS A 57 23.26 16.21 13.94
N SER A 58 21.96 16.28 13.75
CA SER A 58 21.23 15.50 12.76
C SER A 58 21.57 16.09 11.39
N ASP A 59 22.55 15.48 10.72
CA ASP A 59 22.84 15.76 9.31
C ASP A 59 21.71 15.18 8.44
N THR A 60 20.54 15.80 8.49
CA THR A 60 19.52 15.65 7.45
C THR A 60 19.78 16.76 6.42
N PRO A 61 20.19 16.41 5.19
CA PRO A 61 20.26 17.37 4.11
C PRO A 61 18.90 18.04 3.94
N ASN A 62 18.89 19.36 3.93
CA ASN A 62 17.69 20.14 3.62
C ASN A 62 17.40 19.97 2.13
N TYR A 63 16.60 18.94 1.78
CA TYR A 63 16.32 18.56 0.40
C TYR A 63 15.23 19.48 -0.18
N ASN A 64 15.63 20.33 -1.12
CA ASN A 64 14.71 21.16 -1.92
C ASN A 64 14.14 20.34 -3.10
N GLY A 65 13.17 19.56 -2.83
CA GLY A 65 12.31 18.60 -3.52
C GLY A 65 12.19 18.50 -5.05
N ASP A 66 12.93 19.22 -5.88
CA ASP A 66 12.65 19.27 -7.33
C ASP A 66 13.84 18.94 -8.27
N THR A 67 15.04 18.69 -7.78
CA THR A 67 16.25 18.57 -8.63
C THR A 67 16.92 17.19 -8.64
N GLY A 68 16.47 16.23 -7.84
CA GLY A 68 17.11 14.93 -7.72
C GLY A 68 16.39 13.79 -8.45
N LYS A 69 17.14 12.72 -8.75
CA LYS A 69 16.60 11.46 -9.28
C LYS A 69 16.79 10.33 -8.27
N VAL A 70 15.85 9.38 -8.29
CA VAL A 70 15.98 8.13 -7.52
C VAL A 70 17.16 7.32 -8.07
N PHE A 71 18.06 6.96 -7.18
CA PHE A 71 19.21 6.10 -7.44
C PHE A 71 19.06 4.76 -6.70
N LEU A 72 19.44 3.66 -7.36
CA LEU A 72 19.33 2.32 -6.80
C LEU A 72 20.61 1.94 -6.06
N LYS A 73 20.53 1.76 -4.74
CA LYS A 73 21.63 1.25 -3.88
C LYS A 73 21.52 -0.23 -3.61
N GLY A 74 20.28 -0.76 -3.61
CA GLY A 74 20.03 -2.17 -3.33
C GLY A 74 20.56 -3.09 -4.43
N ASN A 75 20.82 -4.34 -4.05
CA ASN A 75 21.17 -5.37 -5.02
C ASN A 75 19.89 -5.85 -5.72
N PHE A 76 19.65 -5.31 -6.93
CA PHE A 76 18.53 -5.65 -7.79
C PHE A 76 19.03 -6.35 -9.05
N ASP A 77 18.38 -7.44 -9.43
CA ASP A 77 18.63 -8.07 -10.73
C ASP A 77 18.06 -7.25 -11.92
N SER A 78 18.35 -7.68 -13.15
CA SER A 78 17.93 -6.96 -14.35
C SER A 78 16.41 -6.79 -14.46
N THR A 79 15.63 -7.81 -14.11
CA THR A 79 14.16 -7.75 -14.12
C THR A 79 13.63 -6.75 -13.10
N GLN A 80 14.18 -6.76 -11.91
CA GLN A 80 13.78 -5.80 -10.86
C GLN A 80 14.11 -4.37 -11.25
N LYS A 81 15.31 -4.12 -11.82
CA LYS A 81 15.73 -2.80 -12.32
C LYS A 81 14.77 -2.30 -13.39
N ALA A 82 14.48 -3.12 -14.40
CA ALA A 82 13.53 -2.76 -15.45
C ALA A 82 12.14 -2.42 -14.91
N ASN A 83 11.66 -3.19 -13.93
CA ASN A 83 10.36 -2.94 -13.31
C ASN A 83 10.35 -1.69 -12.41
N ILE A 84 11.45 -1.38 -11.73
CA ILE A 84 11.61 -0.12 -10.98
C ILE A 84 11.59 1.07 -11.95
N GLU A 85 12.30 0.98 -13.07
CA GLU A 85 12.30 2.02 -14.11
C GLU A 85 10.91 2.24 -14.69
N LEU A 86 10.14 1.16 -14.94
CA LEU A 86 8.73 1.26 -15.33
C LEU A 86 7.90 1.99 -14.28
N MET A 87 8.06 1.65 -13.00
CA MET A 87 7.36 2.33 -11.91
C MET A 87 7.69 3.82 -11.89
N ILE A 88 8.98 4.20 -11.97
CA ILE A 88 9.41 5.61 -12.01
C ILE A 88 8.83 6.32 -13.24
N LYS A 89 8.88 5.69 -14.42
CA LYS A 89 8.30 6.22 -15.66
C LYS A 89 6.81 6.55 -15.49
N TYR A 90 6.02 5.62 -14.93
CA TYR A 90 4.57 5.84 -14.75
C TYR A 90 4.27 6.82 -13.61
N MET A 91 5.08 6.86 -12.56
CA MET A 91 5.00 7.90 -11.54
C MET A 91 5.24 9.29 -12.15
N ASN A 92 6.29 9.48 -12.94
CA ASN A 92 6.58 10.73 -13.64
C ASN A 92 5.44 11.14 -14.59
N LYS A 93 4.89 10.17 -15.36
CA LYS A 93 3.75 10.40 -16.24
C LYS A 93 2.50 10.84 -15.47
N SER A 94 2.33 10.37 -14.24
CA SER A 94 1.22 10.73 -13.35
C SER A 94 1.49 11.99 -12.52
N GLY A 95 2.59 12.72 -12.79
CA GLY A 95 2.95 13.95 -12.08
C GLY A 95 3.67 13.72 -10.75
N ILE A 96 4.01 12.48 -10.38
CA ILE A 96 4.82 12.17 -9.19
C ILE A 96 6.29 12.31 -9.58
N LYS A 97 6.83 13.51 -9.45
CA LYS A 97 8.22 13.83 -9.83
C LYS A 97 9.15 13.92 -8.62
N ASP A 98 8.61 14.18 -7.43
CA ASP A 98 9.37 14.28 -6.19
C ASP A 98 10.02 12.94 -5.83
N PRO A 99 11.36 12.87 -5.70
CA PRO A 99 12.07 11.63 -5.44
C PRO A 99 11.75 10.99 -4.09
N LEU A 100 11.45 11.76 -3.06
CA LEU A 100 11.04 11.23 -1.76
C LEU A 100 9.71 10.48 -1.87
N THR A 101 8.74 11.05 -2.59
CA THR A 101 7.47 10.42 -2.91
C THR A 101 7.67 9.12 -3.71
N GLN A 102 8.54 9.15 -4.73
CA GLN A 102 8.86 7.96 -5.53
C GLN A 102 9.48 6.86 -4.67
N ILE A 103 10.45 7.20 -3.82
CA ILE A 103 11.08 6.24 -2.90
C ILE A 103 10.06 5.65 -1.94
N GLY A 104 9.14 6.45 -1.42
CA GLY A 104 8.07 5.97 -0.55
C GLY A 104 7.23 4.87 -1.21
N VAL A 105 6.76 5.10 -2.44
CA VAL A 105 6.02 4.12 -3.23
C VAL A 105 6.87 2.88 -3.53
N LEU A 106 8.12 3.07 -4.01
CA LEU A 106 9.03 1.97 -4.34
C LEU A 106 9.36 1.10 -3.12
N SER A 107 9.48 1.70 -1.94
CA SER A 107 9.74 0.97 -0.69
C SER A 107 8.61 0.00 -0.35
N VAL A 108 7.36 0.42 -0.53
CA VAL A 108 6.19 -0.46 -0.35
C VAL A 108 6.21 -1.59 -1.38
N ILE A 109 6.34 -1.28 -2.67
CA ILE A 109 6.36 -2.29 -3.74
C ILE A 109 7.54 -3.27 -3.58
N SER A 110 8.70 -2.80 -3.10
CA SER A 110 9.83 -3.66 -2.74
C SER A 110 9.42 -4.75 -1.76
N LYS A 111 8.56 -4.44 -0.80
CA LYS A 111 8.08 -5.40 0.22
C LYS A 111 6.95 -6.28 -0.27
N GLU A 112 6.01 -5.73 -1.03
CA GLU A 112 4.83 -6.46 -1.51
C GLU A 112 5.19 -7.55 -2.52
N SER A 113 5.97 -7.21 -3.52
CA SER A 113 6.27 -8.09 -4.65
C SER A 113 7.75 -8.23 -5.00
N ASN A 114 8.62 -7.45 -4.33
CA ASN A 114 10.02 -7.34 -4.72
C ASN A 114 10.18 -6.99 -6.20
N PHE A 115 9.34 -6.10 -6.70
CA PHE A 115 9.26 -5.65 -8.10
C PHE A 115 9.03 -6.78 -9.11
N ARG A 116 8.33 -7.86 -8.72
CA ARG A 116 7.97 -8.96 -9.59
C ARG A 116 6.45 -9.13 -9.58
N PRO A 117 5.74 -8.68 -10.62
CA PRO A 117 4.31 -8.86 -10.70
C PRO A 117 4.01 -10.36 -10.77
N LYS A 118 3.07 -10.83 -9.98
CA LYS A 118 2.72 -12.25 -9.87
C LYS A 118 1.31 -12.45 -9.37
N SER A 119 0.75 -13.60 -9.74
CA SER A 119 -0.49 -14.07 -9.16
C SER A 119 -0.28 -14.71 -7.79
N GLU A 120 -1.26 -14.57 -6.93
CA GLU A 120 -1.43 -15.41 -5.75
C GLU A 120 -1.71 -16.85 -6.21
N VAL A 121 -0.91 -17.82 -5.79
CA VAL A 121 -0.92 -19.16 -6.42
C VAL A 121 -1.45 -20.28 -5.53
N SER A 122 -1.07 -20.35 -4.26
CA SER A 122 -1.48 -21.46 -3.40
C SER A 122 -1.20 -21.23 -1.92
N TYR A 123 -2.02 -21.84 -1.10
CA TYR A 123 -1.88 -21.96 0.36
C TYR A 123 -1.62 -23.40 0.82
N ALA A 124 -1.32 -24.32 -0.10
CA ALA A 124 -1.14 -25.76 0.20
C ALA A 124 -0.16 -26.01 1.37
N ASN A 125 0.95 -25.29 1.40
CA ASN A 125 1.99 -25.43 2.43
C ASN A 125 1.80 -24.49 3.63
N THR A 126 0.63 -23.90 3.79
CA THR A 126 0.33 -23.01 4.92
C THR A 126 -0.38 -23.80 6.02
N SER A 127 0.04 -23.65 7.27
CA SER A 127 -0.63 -24.31 8.39
C SER A 127 -2.09 -23.84 8.53
N ASN A 128 -2.98 -24.75 8.97
CA ASN A 128 -4.40 -24.45 9.13
C ASN A 128 -4.63 -23.33 10.15
N SER A 129 -3.85 -23.27 11.24
CA SER A 129 -3.93 -22.19 12.22
C SER A 129 -3.60 -20.84 11.58
N ARG A 130 -2.62 -20.79 10.69
CA ARG A 130 -2.26 -19.58 9.93
C ARG A 130 -3.36 -19.18 8.94
N ILE A 131 -3.95 -20.15 8.23
CA ILE A 131 -5.07 -19.91 7.32
C ILE A 131 -6.26 -19.34 8.09
N ARG A 132 -6.62 -19.93 9.25
CA ARG A 132 -7.70 -19.41 10.11
C ARG A 132 -7.40 -17.98 10.59
N LYS A 133 -6.15 -17.69 10.95
CA LYS A 133 -5.73 -16.33 11.33
C LYS A 133 -5.87 -15.32 10.19
N ILE A 134 -5.61 -15.72 8.93
CA ILE A 134 -5.68 -14.86 7.75
C ILE A 134 -7.13 -14.63 7.30
N PHE A 135 -7.93 -15.69 7.23
CA PHE A 135 -9.24 -15.68 6.59
C PHE A 135 -10.42 -15.73 7.57
N GLY A 136 -10.17 -15.95 8.86
CA GLY A 136 -11.16 -15.85 9.94
C GLY A 136 -12.44 -16.63 9.66
N SER A 137 -13.57 -15.95 9.77
CA SER A 137 -14.91 -16.53 9.62
C SER A 137 -15.18 -17.21 8.27
N ARG A 138 -14.42 -16.82 7.20
CA ARG A 138 -14.59 -17.42 5.86
C ARG A 138 -14.23 -18.89 5.82
N VAL A 139 -13.39 -19.33 6.75
CA VAL A 139 -12.91 -20.71 6.83
C VAL A 139 -13.25 -21.40 8.17
N SER A 140 -13.95 -20.73 9.08
CA SER A 140 -14.26 -21.24 10.44
C SER A 140 -15.06 -22.54 10.44
N LYS A 141 -15.88 -22.76 9.43
CA LYS A 141 -16.73 -23.96 9.28
C LYS A 141 -15.96 -25.22 8.84
N TYR A 142 -14.72 -25.08 8.38
CA TYR A 142 -13.93 -26.23 7.91
C TYR A 142 -13.12 -26.84 9.06
N SER A 143 -13.21 -28.15 9.27
CA SER A 143 -12.29 -28.92 10.10
C SER A 143 -10.87 -28.88 9.54
N ASP A 144 -9.88 -29.37 10.27
CA ASP A 144 -8.50 -29.39 9.78
C ASP A 144 -8.32 -30.32 8.57
N SER A 145 -8.99 -31.46 8.57
CA SER A 145 -8.97 -32.42 7.43
C SER A 145 -9.61 -31.81 6.18
N GLU A 146 -10.74 -31.12 6.32
CA GLU A 146 -11.40 -30.43 5.21
C GLU A 146 -10.55 -29.25 4.70
N MET A 147 -9.88 -28.53 5.61
CA MET A 147 -8.96 -27.45 5.23
C MET A 147 -7.74 -27.97 4.47
N ASP A 148 -7.16 -29.11 4.90
CA ASP A 148 -6.07 -29.76 4.20
C ASP A 148 -6.47 -30.23 2.81
N SER A 149 -7.69 -30.71 2.65
CA SER A 149 -8.26 -31.05 1.35
C SER A 149 -8.54 -29.80 0.49
N LEU A 150 -9.13 -28.76 1.09
CA LEU A 150 -9.48 -27.52 0.40
C LEU A 150 -8.25 -26.80 -0.15
N LYS A 151 -7.20 -26.64 0.65
CA LYS A 151 -5.98 -25.89 0.24
C LYS A 151 -5.13 -26.60 -0.81
N LYS A 152 -5.33 -27.91 -1.04
CA LYS A 152 -4.69 -28.67 -2.14
C LYS A 152 -5.23 -28.27 -3.51
N ASN A 153 -6.45 -27.71 -3.57
CA ASN A 153 -7.02 -27.17 -4.79
C ASN A 153 -7.08 -25.64 -4.70
N PRO A 154 -6.12 -24.90 -5.30
CA PRO A 154 -6.07 -23.45 -5.20
C PRO A 154 -7.32 -22.76 -5.71
N GLU A 155 -7.91 -23.20 -6.82
CA GLU A 155 -9.11 -22.59 -7.37
C GLU A 155 -10.28 -22.69 -6.39
N ARG A 156 -10.52 -23.89 -5.85
CA ARG A 156 -11.56 -24.11 -4.85
C ARG A 156 -11.31 -23.29 -3.60
N PHE A 157 -10.04 -23.24 -3.13
CA PHE A 157 -9.65 -22.45 -1.96
C PHE A 157 -9.95 -20.98 -2.16
N PHE A 158 -9.50 -20.38 -3.26
CA PHE A 158 -9.74 -18.97 -3.54
C PHE A 158 -11.23 -18.65 -3.75
N ASN A 159 -11.99 -19.57 -4.37
CA ASN A 159 -13.43 -19.41 -4.51
C ASN A 159 -14.17 -19.49 -3.17
N VAL A 160 -13.59 -20.10 -2.14
CA VAL A 160 -14.11 -20.06 -0.77
C VAL A 160 -13.73 -18.74 -0.07
N VAL A 161 -12.43 -18.43 -0.02
CA VAL A 161 -11.94 -17.32 0.80
C VAL A 161 -12.25 -15.94 0.22
N TYR A 162 -12.45 -15.84 -1.10
CA TYR A 162 -12.76 -14.61 -1.81
C TYR A 162 -14.16 -14.57 -2.43
N ALA A 163 -15.04 -15.52 -2.12
CA ALA A 163 -16.36 -15.69 -2.76
C ALA A 163 -17.19 -14.41 -2.84
N LYS A 164 -17.23 -13.64 -1.75
CA LYS A 164 -18.03 -12.41 -1.63
C LYS A 164 -17.16 -11.20 -1.26
N THR A 165 -15.87 -11.24 -1.56
CA THR A 165 -14.90 -10.22 -1.18
C THR A 165 -14.78 -9.19 -2.29
N VAL A 166 -14.81 -7.90 -1.95
CA VAL A 166 -14.52 -6.78 -2.86
C VAL A 166 -15.26 -6.89 -4.20
N GLY A 167 -16.59 -7.09 -4.14
CA GLY A 167 -17.46 -7.13 -5.31
C GLY A 167 -17.49 -8.45 -6.07
N ASN A 168 -16.84 -9.52 -5.58
CA ASN A 168 -17.02 -10.86 -6.09
C ASN A 168 -18.44 -11.36 -5.79
N GLN A 169 -19.06 -12.03 -6.76
CA GLN A 169 -20.45 -12.51 -6.67
C GLN A 169 -20.58 -14.03 -6.53
N GLY A 170 -19.48 -14.75 -6.29
CA GLY A 170 -19.40 -16.19 -6.36
C GLY A 170 -19.06 -16.69 -7.76
N GLY A 171 -19.46 -17.93 -8.13
CA GLY A 171 -19.34 -18.45 -9.50
C GLY A 171 -17.92 -18.46 -10.09
N GLY A 172 -16.88 -18.64 -9.26
CA GLY A 172 -15.49 -18.62 -9.73
C GLY A 172 -14.78 -17.27 -9.60
N ASP A 173 -15.47 -16.22 -9.21
CA ASP A 173 -14.88 -14.86 -9.07
C ASP A 173 -13.71 -14.83 -8.09
N GLY A 174 -13.74 -15.67 -7.04
CA GLY A 174 -12.64 -15.75 -6.06
C GLY A 174 -11.30 -16.13 -6.69
N TRP A 175 -11.31 -17.12 -7.55
CA TRP A 175 -10.15 -17.54 -8.32
C TRP A 175 -9.82 -16.55 -9.45
N LYS A 176 -10.85 -16.14 -10.20
CA LYS A 176 -10.69 -15.24 -11.34
C LYS A 176 -10.05 -13.92 -10.94
N TYR A 177 -10.45 -13.33 -9.82
CA TYR A 177 -9.98 -12.02 -9.36
C TYR A 177 -9.11 -12.12 -8.09
N ARG A 178 -8.33 -13.21 -7.97
CA ARG A 178 -7.31 -13.34 -6.90
C ARG A 178 -6.20 -12.31 -7.06
N GLY A 179 -5.36 -12.17 -6.04
CA GLY A 179 -4.26 -11.21 -6.04
C GLY A 179 -3.32 -11.32 -7.23
N ARG A 180 -3.04 -10.18 -7.90
CA ARG A 180 -2.10 -10.08 -9.02
C ARG A 180 -1.34 -8.75 -9.02
N GLY A 181 -0.25 -8.73 -9.78
CA GLY A 181 0.54 -7.53 -10.01
C GLY A 181 1.50 -7.20 -8.89
N PHE A 182 2.01 -5.96 -8.89
CA PHE A 182 2.97 -5.49 -7.88
C PHE A 182 2.35 -5.33 -6.49
N ASN A 183 1.13 -4.84 -6.41
CA ASN A 183 0.40 -4.54 -5.17
C ASN A 183 -0.72 -5.54 -4.86
N GLN A 184 -0.73 -6.70 -5.52
CA GLN A 184 -1.67 -7.79 -5.28
C GLN A 184 -3.15 -7.35 -5.39
N LEU A 185 -3.49 -6.74 -6.53
CA LEU A 185 -4.87 -6.33 -6.85
C LEU A 185 -5.82 -7.52 -6.71
N THR A 186 -6.84 -7.40 -5.84
CA THR A 186 -7.77 -8.49 -5.48
C THR A 186 -9.23 -8.02 -5.54
N GLY A 187 -10.12 -8.88 -6.05
CA GLY A 187 -11.57 -8.68 -6.08
C GLY A 187 -12.06 -7.93 -7.31
N LYS A 188 -13.20 -8.39 -7.87
CA LYS A 188 -13.77 -7.92 -9.14
C LYS A 188 -13.94 -6.40 -9.21
N LYS A 189 -14.45 -5.79 -8.12
CA LYS A 189 -14.65 -4.34 -8.06
C LYS A 189 -13.33 -3.55 -8.17
N ASN A 190 -12.23 -4.08 -7.63
CA ASN A 190 -10.91 -3.46 -7.79
C ASN A 190 -10.37 -3.63 -9.21
N TYR A 191 -10.53 -4.82 -9.82
CA TYR A 191 -10.17 -5.02 -11.22
C TYR A 191 -10.95 -4.07 -12.14
N GLU A 192 -12.24 -3.89 -11.92
CA GLU A 192 -13.06 -2.94 -12.65
C GLU A 192 -12.59 -1.49 -12.43
N LYS A 193 -12.46 -1.09 -11.16
CA LYS A 193 -12.06 0.28 -10.79
C LYS A 193 -10.72 0.68 -11.40
N TYR A 194 -9.69 -0.13 -11.18
CA TYR A 194 -8.35 0.21 -11.67
C TYR A 194 -8.22 -0.04 -13.16
N GLY A 195 -8.93 -1.02 -13.72
CA GLY A 195 -9.05 -1.21 -15.16
C GLY A 195 -9.58 0.05 -15.85
N ASN A 196 -10.67 0.61 -15.34
CA ASN A 196 -11.24 1.86 -15.86
C ASN A 196 -10.27 3.04 -15.71
N MET A 197 -9.57 3.17 -14.58
CA MET A 197 -8.61 4.25 -14.34
C MET A 197 -7.45 4.25 -15.34
N ILE A 198 -6.99 3.06 -15.76
CA ILE A 198 -5.84 2.93 -16.67
C ILE A 198 -6.25 2.62 -18.12
N GLY A 199 -7.55 2.59 -18.42
CA GLY A 199 -8.07 2.29 -19.76
C GLY A 199 -7.83 0.84 -20.22
N ARG A 200 -7.86 -0.14 -19.30
CA ARG A 200 -7.63 -1.56 -19.58
C ARG A 200 -8.81 -2.42 -19.13
N ASN A 201 -9.21 -3.39 -19.95
CA ASN A 201 -10.25 -4.35 -19.58
C ASN A 201 -9.70 -5.45 -18.66
N LEU A 202 -9.46 -5.12 -17.38
CA LEU A 202 -8.98 -6.08 -16.38
C LEU A 202 -10.06 -7.06 -15.91
N VAL A 203 -11.33 -6.74 -16.05
CA VAL A 203 -12.44 -7.65 -15.73
C VAL A 203 -12.53 -8.79 -16.74
N GLY A 204 -12.38 -8.47 -18.02
CA GLY A 204 -12.36 -9.44 -19.10
C GLY A 204 -11.07 -10.28 -19.13
N ASN A 205 -9.94 -9.66 -18.87
CA ASN A 205 -8.63 -10.32 -18.85
C ASN A 205 -7.84 -9.96 -17.57
N PRO A 206 -8.12 -10.63 -16.43
CA PRO A 206 -7.44 -10.34 -15.16
C PRO A 206 -5.94 -10.58 -15.16
N ASP A 207 -5.44 -11.47 -16.02
CA ASP A 207 -4.03 -11.82 -16.09
C ASP A 207 -3.15 -10.67 -16.63
N LEU A 208 -3.75 -9.69 -17.33
CA LEU A 208 -3.08 -8.43 -17.69
C LEU A 208 -2.48 -7.71 -16.47
N ALA A 209 -3.03 -7.89 -15.28
CA ALA A 209 -2.46 -7.29 -14.06
C ALA A 209 -1.06 -7.84 -13.71
N ASN A 210 -0.59 -8.91 -14.34
CA ASN A 210 0.76 -9.45 -14.19
C ASN A 210 1.74 -8.96 -15.29
N ASP A 211 1.24 -8.32 -16.36
CA ASP A 211 2.12 -7.63 -17.30
C ASP A 211 2.86 -6.49 -16.55
N PRO A 212 4.19 -6.39 -16.64
CA PRO A 212 4.94 -5.40 -15.86
C PRO A 212 4.49 -3.96 -16.08
N THR A 213 4.13 -3.60 -17.32
CA THR A 213 3.65 -2.27 -17.68
C THR A 213 2.30 -1.99 -17.04
N VAL A 214 1.36 -2.93 -17.19
CA VAL A 214 0.02 -2.82 -16.61
C VAL A 214 0.08 -2.85 -15.07
N ALA A 215 0.94 -3.69 -14.51
CA ALA A 215 1.17 -3.74 -13.06
C ALA A 215 1.69 -2.41 -12.50
N ALA A 216 2.58 -1.72 -13.23
CA ALA A 216 3.07 -0.39 -12.86
C ALA A 216 1.96 0.67 -12.98
N GLU A 217 1.17 0.65 -14.05
CA GLU A 217 0.01 1.53 -14.22
C GLU A 217 -0.99 1.35 -13.05
N ILE A 218 -1.32 0.10 -12.70
CA ILE A 218 -2.22 -0.23 -11.58
C ILE A 218 -1.65 0.27 -10.25
N ALA A 219 -0.38 -0.01 -9.96
CA ALA A 219 0.25 0.38 -8.70
C ALA A 219 0.27 1.91 -8.53
N VAL A 220 0.63 2.65 -9.58
CA VAL A 220 0.60 4.12 -9.55
C VAL A 220 -0.83 4.63 -9.38
N ALA A 221 -1.81 4.10 -10.11
CA ALA A 221 -3.22 4.48 -9.96
C ALA A 221 -3.75 4.17 -8.55
N PHE A 222 -3.29 3.08 -7.92
CA PHE A 222 -3.64 2.71 -6.54
C PHE A 222 -3.15 3.76 -5.54
N PHE A 223 -1.87 4.12 -5.58
CA PHE A 223 -1.30 5.08 -4.64
C PHE A 223 -1.81 6.50 -4.85
N THR A 224 -2.06 6.89 -6.09
CA THR A 224 -2.62 8.21 -6.41
C THR A 224 -4.13 8.29 -6.21
N LYS A 225 -4.83 7.16 -6.15
CA LYS A 225 -6.30 7.07 -6.19
C LYS A 225 -6.89 7.89 -7.36
N GLY A 226 -6.15 7.93 -8.48
CA GLY A 226 -6.49 8.73 -9.65
C GLY A 226 -6.29 10.24 -9.48
N LYS A 227 -5.64 10.69 -8.40
CA LYS A 227 -5.31 12.11 -8.20
C LYS A 227 -3.95 12.45 -8.81
N PRO A 228 -3.74 13.70 -9.24
CA PRO A 228 -2.42 14.15 -9.70
C PRO A 228 -1.34 13.99 -8.63
N GLY A 229 -0.10 13.80 -9.06
CA GLY A 229 1.04 13.57 -8.16
C GLY A 229 1.37 14.73 -7.20
N ASN A 230 0.94 15.95 -7.50
CA ASN A 230 1.06 17.12 -6.61
C ASN A 230 0.06 17.10 -5.43
N ALA A 231 -0.83 16.12 -5.36
CA ALA A 231 -1.78 15.97 -4.25
C ALA A 231 -1.17 15.29 -3.01
N PHE A 232 0.09 14.86 -3.05
CA PHE A 232 0.77 14.29 -1.90
C PHE A 232 1.37 15.36 -1.00
N PRO A 233 1.48 15.09 0.33
CA PRO A 233 2.23 15.98 1.22
C PRO A 233 3.70 16.00 0.82
N LYS A 234 4.39 17.11 1.13
CA LYS A 234 5.84 17.16 1.04
C LYS A 234 6.44 16.38 2.21
N PHE A 235 7.32 15.43 1.90
CA PHE A 235 8.00 14.62 2.90
C PHE A 235 9.35 15.22 3.28
N LYS A 236 9.71 15.11 4.55
CA LYS A 236 11.02 15.58 5.05
C LYS A 236 12.16 14.60 4.72
N ASN A 237 11.83 13.31 4.64
CA ASN A 237 12.80 12.25 4.39
C ASN A 237 12.13 10.98 3.82
N LYS A 238 12.96 10.01 3.40
CA LYS A 238 12.54 8.73 2.83
C LYS A 238 11.67 7.89 3.78
N THR A 239 11.98 7.94 5.08
CA THR A 239 11.26 7.18 6.12
C THR A 239 9.82 7.66 6.27
N GLU A 240 9.62 8.98 6.30
CA GLU A 240 8.27 9.57 6.37
C GLU A 240 7.44 9.22 5.14
N ALA A 241 8.04 9.31 3.95
CA ALA A 241 7.39 8.94 2.71
C ALA A 241 7.00 7.44 2.70
N ALA A 242 7.91 6.55 3.08
CA ALA A 242 7.64 5.12 3.13
C ALA A 242 6.54 4.76 4.13
N ALA A 243 6.52 5.40 5.30
CA ALA A 243 5.46 5.22 6.29
C ALA A 243 4.10 5.66 5.75
N HIS A 244 4.03 6.82 5.11
CA HIS A 244 2.81 7.34 4.50
C HIS A 244 2.22 6.38 3.45
N PHE A 245 3.05 5.90 2.53
CA PHE A 245 2.58 4.98 1.48
C PHE A 245 2.29 3.57 2.01
N ALA A 246 2.96 3.12 3.07
CA ALA A 246 2.60 1.89 3.76
C ALA A 246 1.21 1.97 4.40
N ASP A 247 0.83 3.13 4.96
CA ASP A 247 -0.52 3.35 5.49
C ASP A 247 -1.58 3.34 4.40
N ILE A 248 -1.30 3.96 3.25
CA ILE A 248 -2.20 3.90 2.09
C ILE A 248 -2.40 2.45 1.65
N ASN A 249 -1.30 1.67 1.60
CA ASN A 249 -1.34 0.28 1.15
C ASN A 249 -2.11 -0.63 2.12
N SER A 250 -1.98 -0.41 3.41
CA SER A 250 -2.64 -1.22 4.46
C SER A 250 -4.03 -0.75 4.86
N GLY A 251 -4.52 0.35 4.28
CA GLY A 251 -5.80 0.94 4.66
C GLY A 251 -5.79 1.66 6.00
N GLY A 252 -4.61 1.95 6.54
CA GLY A 252 -4.39 2.73 7.77
C GLY A 252 -3.84 1.90 8.94
N GLY A 253 -2.70 2.32 9.47
CA GLY A 253 -2.26 2.01 10.82
C GLY A 253 -1.62 0.65 11.10
N ALA A 254 -1.29 -0.16 10.11
CA ALA A 254 -0.58 -1.42 10.35
C ALA A 254 0.92 -1.16 10.60
N SER A 255 1.32 -1.08 11.87
CA SER A 255 2.70 -0.80 12.31
C SER A 255 3.76 -1.68 11.62
N ARG A 256 3.42 -2.94 11.33
CA ARG A 256 4.31 -3.88 10.64
C ARG A 256 4.57 -3.46 9.18
N HIS A 257 3.55 -3.03 8.44
CA HIS A 257 3.72 -2.58 7.05
C HIS A 257 4.59 -1.32 6.98
N ARG A 258 4.45 -0.41 7.95
CA ARG A 258 5.34 0.73 8.09
C ARG A 258 6.78 0.29 8.32
N ALA A 259 7.03 -0.58 9.29
CA ALA A 259 8.37 -1.07 9.61
C ALA A 259 9.02 -1.77 8.40
N ASP A 260 8.25 -2.60 7.70
CA ASP A 260 8.72 -3.30 6.51
C ASP A 260 9.05 -2.34 5.34
N ALA A 261 8.24 -1.31 5.11
CA ALA A 261 8.49 -0.29 4.09
C ALA A 261 9.69 0.59 4.47
N ILE A 262 9.77 1.03 5.72
CA ILE A 262 10.91 1.82 6.24
C ILE A 262 12.22 1.04 6.08
N ALA A 263 12.24 -0.25 6.39
CA ALA A 263 13.42 -1.09 6.20
C ALA A 263 13.86 -1.25 4.72
N ALA A 264 13.01 -0.85 3.78
CA ALA A 264 13.33 -0.90 2.36
C ALA A 264 13.89 0.41 1.79
N VAL A 265 13.80 1.53 2.52
CA VAL A 265 14.24 2.85 2.00
C VAL A 265 15.74 2.92 1.70
N ASP A 266 16.55 2.14 2.42
CA ASP A 266 18.01 2.12 2.22
C ASP A 266 18.44 1.47 0.91
N LYS A 267 17.50 0.82 0.20
CA LYS A 267 17.73 0.32 -1.17
C LYS A 267 17.73 1.45 -2.20
N PHE A 268 17.31 2.64 -1.83
CA PHE A 268 17.15 3.80 -2.71
C PHE A 268 17.85 5.02 -2.14
N ASP A 269 18.36 5.86 -3.03
CA ASP A 269 18.96 7.16 -2.69
C ASP A 269 18.52 8.22 -3.68
N ILE A 270 18.87 9.46 -3.40
CA ILE A 270 18.61 10.61 -4.27
C ILE A 270 19.95 11.15 -4.72
N LYS A 271 20.10 11.36 -6.03
CA LYS A 271 21.25 12.06 -6.59
C LYS A 271 20.77 13.30 -7.31
N ASP A 272 21.48 14.38 -7.12
CA ASP A 272 21.25 15.63 -7.84
C ASP A 272 21.46 15.41 -9.34
N ILE A 273 20.67 16.08 -10.14
CA ILE A 273 20.85 16.12 -11.58
C ILE A 273 21.92 17.20 -11.80
N THR A 274 23.17 16.76 -11.98
CA THR A 274 24.26 17.64 -12.44
C THR A 274 24.12 17.94 -13.93
#